data_cfe3740493d4a491552a45e6b6829946
#
_entry.id   cfe3740493d4a491552a45e6b6829946
#
_cell.length_a   1.000
_cell.length_b   1.000
_cell.length_c   1.000
_cell.angle_alpha   90.00
_cell.angle_beta   90.00
_cell.angle_gamma   90.00
#
_symmetry.space_group_name_H-M   'P 1'
#
loop_
_entity.id
_entity.type
_entity.pdbx_description
1 polymer ?
#
loop_
_entity_poly.entity_id
_entity_poly.type
_entity_poly.pdbx_seq_one_letter_code
_entity_poly.pdbx_strand_id
1 'polypeptide(L)'
;MSLNLIRNNIIFFFSLLFFGFSEANQFIFEKNEKSEKDNYFDSEGYISEIGDNNEPTFMNIFSQKNYEDIKNFLSFIPSKNFNPVIQDLIFKLLKSKKLIDKNLISVEEDQKIFELYINQLFDTGRINEIELFYSQHPNLKENEFILKKMIEGNLLRNRHNEACKILDNKSDKVPELFGKILIICDVINNRFDEAKLGLLLLKERNEPGDLFFIDLAYSLMSDKSISEEEGLKKKLNEVKSLNPIIMSSLQFADISPNYEQIENLSISGLLSILSNPAVETDLKIYCSEILVKQGRIEVDMLSQAYQLSRFKASDVENSLKLYKTLSPAKARPLLFQSILKEKNAEQKLKKIIALLKSSQIDNMIGPISNLVYNLIPPDKGKVSREDRLLLSRMYQSINNTLEASILLDNIESTDISTEVYFRKISLLTKQYLDGGYLDENKLRKYLVALKKEEKINSEKFKKVLMVLTLNVELPQDLINIISNYNFSESDKLEKGSLQNLFLADKFSQNKDIFNLLEIFFRIFSNRDFEELSLLENYQVLKILKTFGLDNYYKRLLENILQ
;
A
#
# COMPACT_ATOMS: atom_id res chain seq x y z
N MET A 1 -52.24 4.74 10.25
CA MET A 1 -51.29 4.17 11.20
C MET A 1 -50.10 3.44 10.55
N SER A 2 -49.92 3.53 9.23
CA SER A 2 -48.89 2.76 8.47
C SER A 2 -47.67 3.56 7.96
N LEU A 3 -47.74 4.87 7.87
CA LEU A 3 -46.65 5.70 7.34
C LEU A 3 -45.54 6.01 8.38
N ASN A 4 -45.87 6.04 9.68
CA ASN A 4 -44.90 6.32 10.72
C ASN A 4 -43.98 5.12 11.07
N LEU A 5 -44.44 3.89 10.81
CA LEU A 5 -43.61 2.68 10.99
C LEU A 5 -42.52 2.55 9.93
N ILE A 6 -42.83 2.96 8.69
CA ILE A 6 -41.87 2.90 7.57
C ILE A 6 -40.76 3.96 7.75
N ARG A 7 -41.16 5.16 8.24
CA ARG A 7 -40.19 6.25 8.48
C ARG A 7 -39.21 5.94 9.64
N ASN A 8 -39.68 5.30 10.70
CA ASN A 8 -38.82 4.91 11.82
C ASN A 8 -37.88 3.74 11.47
N ASN A 9 -38.29 2.80 10.64
CA ASN A 9 -37.42 1.72 10.19
C ASN A 9 -36.34 2.19 9.18
N ILE A 10 -36.63 3.19 8.36
CA ILE A 10 -35.65 3.79 7.45
C ILE A 10 -34.60 4.59 8.25
N ILE A 11 -35.00 5.33 9.26
CA ILE A 11 -34.09 6.07 10.15
C ILE A 11 -33.21 5.10 10.96
N PHE A 12 -33.77 3.99 11.44
CA PHE A 12 -33.00 2.97 12.17
C PHE A 12 -32.02 2.21 11.28
N PHE A 13 -32.38 1.95 10.02
CA PHE A 13 -31.47 1.32 9.05
C PHE A 13 -30.34 2.27 8.62
N PHE A 14 -30.63 3.57 8.47
CA PHE A 14 -29.60 4.58 8.19
C PHE A 14 -28.68 4.81 9.40
N SER A 15 -29.18 4.80 10.62
CA SER A 15 -28.32 4.93 11.82
C SER A 15 -27.42 3.72 12.03
N LEU A 16 -27.87 2.49 11.72
CA LEU A 16 -27.02 1.28 11.75
C LEU A 16 -25.93 1.29 10.67
N LEU A 17 -26.20 1.86 9.49
CA LEU A 17 -25.19 2.03 8.45
C LEU A 17 -24.15 3.10 8.83
N PHE A 18 -24.56 4.19 9.50
CA PHE A 18 -23.63 5.23 9.95
C PHE A 18 -22.79 4.79 11.18
N PHE A 19 -23.38 4.02 12.12
CA PHE A 19 -22.62 3.46 13.24
C PHE A 19 -21.62 2.39 12.78
N GLY A 20 -21.96 1.55 11.81
CA GLY A 20 -21.04 0.57 11.25
C GLY A 20 -19.83 1.20 10.55
N PHE A 21 -19.97 2.36 9.91
CA PHE A 21 -18.86 3.08 9.30
C PHE A 21 -17.95 3.79 10.32
N SER A 22 -18.50 4.28 11.44
CA SER A 22 -17.71 4.87 12.52
C SER A 22 -16.86 3.82 13.23
N GLU A 23 -17.42 2.64 13.50
CA GLU A 23 -16.67 1.54 14.12
C GLU A 23 -15.69 0.87 13.14
N ALA A 24 -16.01 0.77 11.85
CA ALA A 24 -15.08 0.26 10.85
C ALA A 24 -13.87 1.19 10.67
N ASN A 25 -14.06 2.51 10.74
CA ASN A 25 -12.96 3.47 10.73
C ASN A 25 -12.09 3.36 12.00
N GLN A 26 -12.68 3.13 13.17
CA GLN A 26 -11.91 2.81 14.38
C GLN A 26 -11.16 1.48 14.20
N PHE A 27 -11.78 0.47 13.61
CA PHE A 27 -11.17 -0.86 13.42
C PHE A 27 -9.95 -0.85 12.48
N ILE A 28 -9.93 -0.03 11.42
CA ILE A 28 -8.78 0.09 10.52
C ILE A 28 -7.54 0.60 11.27
N PHE A 29 -7.76 1.47 12.24
CA PHE A 29 -6.69 2.09 13.02
C PHE A 29 -6.42 1.39 14.36
N GLU A 30 -7.39 0.67 14.94
CA GLU A 30 -7.27 0.01 16.25
C GLU A 30 -6.67 -1.40 16.23
N LYS A 31 -6.70 -2.13 15.11
CA LYS A 31 -6.22 -3.53 15.02
C LYS A 31 -4.71 -3.71 15.16
N ASN A 32 -3.95 -2.63 15.25
CA ASN A 32 -2.51 -2.65 15.49
C ASN A 32 -2.11 -2.40 16.95
N GLU A 33 -3.07 -2.29 17.89
CA GLU A 33 -2.78 -2.07 19.31
C GLU A 33 -2.76 -3.38 20.11
N LYS A 34 -1.64 -4.07 20.09
CA LYS A 34 -1.17 -4.86 21.23
C LYS A 34 0.33 -4.60 21.37
N SER A 35 0.69 -3.58 22.13
CA SER A 35 2.03 -3.44 22.65
C SER A 35 1.99 -3.35 24.16
N GLU A 36 2.73 -4.23 24.80
CA GLU A 36 2.98 -4.28 26.24
C GLU A 36 3.69 -3.00 26.70
N LYS A 37 3.34 -2.56 27.92
CA LYS A 37 3.94 -1.43 28.58
C LYS A 37 5.30 -1.82 29.13
N ASP A 38 6.35 -1.07 28.82
CA ASP A 38 7.53 -0.95 29.66
C ASP A 38 7.99 0.50 29.75
N ASN A 39 8.22 0.93 30.99
CA ASN A 39 8.60 2.27 31.40
C ASN A 39 10.11 2.43 31.44
N TYR A 40 10.59 3.59 31.14
CA TYR A 40 11.71 4.41 31.64
C TYR A 40 12.51 5.09 30.53
N PHE A 41 12.53 6.42 30.56
CA PHE A 41 13.35 7.24 29.69
C PHE A 41 14.13 8.30 30.47
N ASP A 42 15.43 8.26 30.29
CA ASP A 42 16.35 9.37 30.58
C ASP A 42 16.50 10.23 29.30
N SER A 43 16.58 11.54 29.48
CA SER A 43 16.57 12.62 28.50
C SER A 43 17.73 12.58 27.49
N GLU A 44 17.64 11.78 26.41
CA GLU A 44 18.77 11.59 25.51
C GLU A 44 18.57 11.94 24.03
N GLY A 45 17.70 12.89 23.67
CA GLY A 45 17.49 13.38 22.31
C GLY A 45 16.20 12.84 21.66
N TYR A 46 15.70 13.55 20.64
CA TYR A 46 14.37 13.27 20.05
C TYR A 46 14.28 11.89 19.40
N ILE A 47 15.29 11.47 18.65
CA ILE A 47 15.25 10.20 17.89
C ILE A 47 15.60 8.99 18.74
N SER A 48 16.47 9.13 19.74
CA SER A 48 16.81 8.04 20.64
C SER A 48 15.66 7.65 21.57
N GLU A 49 14.68 8.55 21.76
CA GLU A 49 13.46 8.31 22.52
C GLU A 49 12.39 7.55 21.74
N ILE A 50 12.50 7.53 20.39
CA ILE A 50 11.50 6.92 19.50
C ILE A 50 11.87 5.47 19.24
N GLY A 51 10.94 4.55 19.46
CA GLY A 51 10.99 3.21 18.93
C GLY A 51 11.00 2.09 19.95
N ASP A 52 10.71 0.91 19.43
CA ASP A 52 10.61 -0.35 20.16
C ASP A 52 11.99 -1.04 20.21
N ASN A 53 12.36 -1.59 21.36
CA ASN A 53 13.61 -2.35 21.55
C ASN A 53 13.58 -3.74 20.89
N ASN A 54 12.45 -4.14 20.31
CA ASN A 54 12.23 -5.49 19.80
C ASN A 54 12.93 -5.82 18.47
N GLU A 55 13.59 -4.82 17.83
CA GLU A 55 14.30 -5.02 16.56
C GLU A 55 15.77 -4.56 16.65
N PRO A 56 16.64 -5.35 17.30
CA PRO A 56 18.05 -4.96 17.52
C PRO A 56 18.82 -4.75 16.21
N THR A 57 18.37 -5.35 15.11
CA THR A 57 19.01 -5.22 13.78
C THR A 57 19.12 -3.78 13.31
N PHE A 58 18.14 -2.92 13.61
CA PHE A 58 18.09 -1.54 13.15
C PHE A 58 18.52 -0.51 14.20
N MET A 59 18.80 -0.94 15.45
CA MET A 59 19.09 -0.04 16.56
C MET A 59 20.35 0.83 16.30
N ASN A 60 21.40 0.24 15.77
CA ASN A 60 22.71 0.90 15.59
C ASN A 60 22.89 1.52 14.20
N ILE A 61 21.82 1.56 13.38
CA ILE A 61 21.94 1.98 11.98
C ILE A 61 22.46 3.41 11.83
N PHE A 62 22.17 4.31 12.78
CA PHE A 62 22.57 5.72 12.76
C PHE A 62 23.75 6.03 13.70
N SER A 63 24.26 5.06 14.49
CA SER A 63 25.18 5.31 15.60
C SER A 63 26.52 5.97 15.21
N GLN A 64 26.93 5.87 13.94
CA GLN A 64 28.18 6.45 13.43
C GLN A 64 27.95 7.33 12.20
N LYS A 65 26.75 7.87 12.04
CA LYS A 65 26.35 8.65 10.87
C LYS A 65 26.17 10.11 11.25
N ASN A 66 26.54 11.00 10.34
CA ASN A 66 26.30 12.44 10.49
C ASN A 66 24.89 12.82 9.99
N TYR A 67 24.50 14.07 10.19
CA TYR A 67 23.19 14.59 9.79
C TYR A 67 22.88 14.39 8.30
N GLU A 68 23.80 14.70 7.40
CA GLU A 68 23.56 14.60 5.95
C GLU A 68 23.39 13.13 5.51
N ASP A 69 24.15 12.20 6.11
CA ASP A 69 23.99 10.78 5.84
C ASP A 69 22.58 10.30 6.21
N ILE A 70 22.11 10.64 7.42
CA ILE A 70 20.79 10.22 7.93
C ILE A 70 19.67 10.89 7.13
N LYS A 71 19.78 12.17 6.84
CA LYS A 71 18.82 12.91 6.02
C LYS A 71 18.67 12.30 4.63
N ASN A 72 19.78 12.00 3.98
CA ASN A 72 19.78 11.35 2.66
C ASN A 72 19.13 9.96 2.74
N PHE A 73 19.51 9.15 3.74
CA PHE A 73 18.93 7.83 3.96
C PHE A 73 17.39 7.90 4.10
N LEU A 74 16.88 8.78 4.97
CA LEU A 74 15.44 8.95 5.17
C LEU A 74 14.73 9.42 3.90
N SER A 75 15.39 10.25 3.08
CA SER A 75 14.83 10.73 1.81
C SER A 75 14.67 9.62 0.75
N PHE A 76 15.45 8.55 0.83
CA PHE A 76 15.36 7.40 -0.08
C PHE A 76 14.29 6.38 0.34
N ILE A 77 13.75 6.47 1.56
CA ILE A 77 12.65 5.59 1.99
C ILE A 77 11.43 5.87 1.11
N PRO A 78 10.94 4.90 0.32
CA PRO A 78 9.80 5.13 -0.55
C PRO A 78 8.52 5.30 0.26
N SER A 79 7.91 6.49 0.17
CA SER A 79 6.60 6.76 0.79
C SER A 79 5.46 5.99 0.09
N LYS A 80 5.66 5.63 -1.18
CA LYS A 80 4.74 4.80 -1.97
C LYS A 80 5.50 3.58 -2.49
N ASN A 81 5.09 2.41 -2.07
CA ASN A 81 5.53 1.13 -2.63
C ASN A 81 4.37 0.15 -2.58
N PHE A 82 4.08 -0.50 -3.69
CA PHE A 82 2.92 -1.40 -3.79
C PHE A 82 3.19 -2.80 -3.24
N ASN A 83 4.41 -3.10 -2.82
CA ASN A 83 4.73 -4.40 -2.23
C ASN A 83 4.54 -4.38 -0.69
N PRO A 84 3.61 -5.18 -0.13
CA PRO A 84 3.33 -5.18 1.31
C PRO A 84 4.53 -5.65 2.16
N VAL A 85 5.43 -6.47 1.61
CA VAL A 85 6.64 -6.94 2.30
C VAL A 85 7.60 -5.78 2.52
N ILE A 86 7.78 -4.93 1.50
CA ILE A 86 8.63 -3.74 1.58
C ILE A 86 8.03 -2.71 2.54
N GLN A 87 6.71 -2.50 2.49
CA GLN A 87 6.02 -1.61 3.43
C GLN A 87 6.16 -2.06 4.89
N ASP A 88 6.09 -3.36 5.14
CA ASP A 88 6.28 -3.92 6.47
C ASP A 88 7.74 -3.75 6.95
N LEU A 89 8.72 -3.96 6.06
CA LEU A 89 10.13 -3.70 6.36
C LEU A 89 10.39 -2.23 6.70
N ILE A 90 9.88 -1.31 5.90
CA ILE A 90 9.97 0.14 6.16
C ILE A 90 9.36 0.47 7.52
N PHE A 91 8.19 -0.07 7.81
CA PHE A 91 7.53 0.18 9.09
C PHE A 91 8.36 -0.33 10.28
N LYS A 92 8.89 -1.55 10.21
CA LYS A 92 9.77 -2.08 11.26
C LYS A 92 11.04 -1.25 11.42
N LEU A 93 11.63 -0.81 10.32
CA LEU A 93 12.76 0.10 10.37
C LEU A 93 12.38 1.40 11.08
N LEU A 94 11.27 2.03 10.70
CA LEU A 94 10.81 3.28 11.34
C LEU A 94 10.36 3.07 12.80
N LYS A 95 9.83 1.91 13.16
CA LYS A 95 9.39 1.62 14.54
C LYS A 95 10.55 1.27 15.49
N SER A 96 11.68 0.80 15.00
CA SER A 96 12.80 0.40 15.85
C SER A 96 13.50 1.61 16.46
N LYS A 97 13.93 1.47 17.73
CA LYS A 97 14.76 2.49 18.42
C LYS A 97 16.05 2.77 17.64
N LYS A 98 16.50 4.01 17.62
CA LYS A 98 17.73 4.43 16.96
C LYS A 98 18.70 5.03 17.98
N LEU A 99 19.95 4.59 17.91
CA LEU A 99 21.05 5.22 18.66
C LEU A 99 21.74 6.25 17.77
N ILE A 100 21.91 7.45 18.29
CA ILE A 100 22.60 8.56 17.62
C ILE A 100 23.79 8.98 18.45
N ASP A 101 24.92 9.22 17.80
CA ASP A 101 26.11 9.76 18.47
C ASP A 101 25.98 11.29 18.60
N LYS A 102 25.82 11.76 19.83
CA LYS A 102 25.69 13.19 20.16
C LYS A 102 26.93 14.03 19.81
N ASN A 103 28.08 13.39 19.57
CA ASN A 103 29.27 14.08 19.10
C ASN A 103 29.24 14.38 17.59
N LEU A 104 28.42 13.64 16.83
CA LEU A 104 28.29 13.76 15.38
C LEU A 104 27.08 14.58 14.95
N ILE A 105 26.10 14.78 15.83
CA ILE A 105 24.81 15.40 15.54
C ILE A 105 24.47 16.41 16.63
N SER A 106 24.29 17.67 16.24
CA SER A 106 23.82 18.72 17.15
C SER A 106 22.35 18.54 17.52
N VAL A 107 21.90 19.21 18.58
CA VAL A 107 20.49 19.20 19.02
C VAL A 107 19.54 19.69 17.92
N GLU A 108 19.94 20.71 17.16
CA GLU A 108 19.14 21.25 16.05
C GLU A 108 19.03 20.25 14.88
N GLU A 109 20.12 19.54 14.59
CA GLU A 109 20.13 18.49 13.56
C GLU A 109 19.30 17.28 13.98
N ASP A 110 19.36 16.87 15.25
CA ASP A 110 18.53 15.80 15.81
C ASP A 110 17.04 16.14 15.67
N GLN A 111 16.65 17.38 15.95
CA GLN A 111 15.29 17.84 15.72
C GLN A 111 14.88 17.74 14.23
N LYS A 112 15.74 18.15 13.31
CA LYS A 112 15.46 18.06 11.87
C LYS A 112 15.33 16.60 11.39
N ILE A 113 16.17 15.70 11.90
CA ILE A 113 16.05 14.25 11.62
C ILE A 113 14.73 13.72 12.15
N PHE A 114 14.35 14.12 13.37
CA PHE A 114 13.09 13.74 13.97
C PHE A 114 11.89 14.19 13.11
N GLU A 115 11.90 15.42 12.60
CA GLU A 115 10.85 15.94 11.71
C GLU A 115 10.74 15.12 10.41
N LEU A 116 11.87 14.75 9.81
CA LEU A 116 11.90 13.87 8.63
C LEU A 116 11.33 12.49 8.94
N TYR A 117 11.68 11.92 10.08
CA TYR A 117 11.18 10.64 10.56
C TYR A 117 9.66 10.65 10.76
N ILE A 118 9.13 11.67 11.43
CA ILE A 118 7.69 11.85 11.63
C ILE A 118 6.96 12.04 10.30
N ASN A 119 7.55 12.75 9.33
CA ASN A 119 7.00 12.86 7.99
C ASN A 119 6.91 11.49 7.31
N GLN A 120 7.94 10.65 7.42
CA GLN A 120 7.90 9.29 6.85
C GLN A 120 6.79 8.44 7.48
N LEU A 121 6.59 8.51 8.80
CA LEU A 121 5.48 7.83 9.47
C LEU A 121 4.13 8.36 8.97
N PHE A 122 4.00 9.68 8.85
CA PHE A 122 2.78 10.32 8.37
C PHE A 122 2.46 9.89 6.94
N ASP A 123 3.41 9.99 6.01
CA ASP A 123 3.23 9.67 4.59
C ASP A 123 2.95 8.19 4.34
N THR A 124 3.52 7.31 5.16
CA THR A 124 3.27 5.86 5.11
C THR A 124 1.98 5.43 5.84
N GLY A 125 1.15 6.36 6.29
CA GLY A 125 -0.16 6.08 6.92
C GLY A 125 -0.07 5.60 8.37
N ARG A 126 1.02 5.91 9.09
CA ARG A 126 1.26 5.50 10.47
C ARG A 126 0.93 6.62 11.47
N ILE A 127 -0.22 7.26 11.30
CA ILE A 127 -0.64 8.39 12.14
C ILE A 127 -0.82 7.96 13.62
N ASN A 128 -1.28 6.72 13.87
CA ASN A 128 -1.42 6.20 15.23
C ASN A 128 -0.09 6.15 15.98
N GLU A 129 1.00 5.84 15.30
CA GLU A 129 2.34 5.82 15.91
C GLU A 129 2.75 7.24 16.35
N ILE A 130 2.40 8.27 15.56
CA ILE A 130 2.64 9.67 15.93
C ILE A 130 1.81 10.05 17.15
N GLU A 131 0.54 9.64 17.22
CA GLU A 131 -0.33 9.85 18.40
C GLU A 131 0.23 9.16 19.64
N LEU A 132 0.73 7.95 19.49
CA LEU A 132 1.36 7.19 20.57
C LEU A 132 2.60 7.92 21.10
N PHE A 133 3.52 8.37 20.22
CA PHE A 133 4.68 9.15 20.62
C PHE A 133 4.29 10.43 21.36
N TYR A 134 3.33 11.19 20.82
CA TYR A 134 2.84 12.39 21.46
C TYR A 134 2.28 12.12 22.86
N SER A 135 1.56 11.01 23.03
CA SER A 135 0.97 10.65 24.33
C SER A 135 2.00 10.17 25.36
N GLN A 136 3.06 9.50 24.92
CA GLN A 136 4.10 8.91 25.76
C GLN A 136 5.19 9.90 26.17
N HIS A 137 5.42 10.96 25.37
CA HIS A 137 6.51 11.92 25.56
C HIS A 137 5.99 13.33 25.90
N PRO A 138 5.89 13.68 27.19
CA PRO A 138 5.36 14.98 27.63
C PRO A 138 6.15 16.17 27.07
N ASN A 139 7.45 16.05 26.83
CA ASN A 139 8.32 17.06 26.22
C ASN A 139 7.92 17.39 24.77
N LEU A 140 7.27 16.48 24.04
CA LEU A 140 6.78 16.70 22.67
C LEU A 140 5.49 17.52 22.61
N LYS A 141 4.80 17.73 23.73
CA LYS A 141 3.54 18.49 23.79
C LYS A 141 3.68 19.96 23.36
N GLU A 142 4.90 20.49 23.47
CA GLU A 142 5.21 21.86 23.04
C GLU A 142 5.87 21.90 21.63
N ASN A 143 6.15 20.76 21.03
CA ASN A 143 6.76 20.71 19.69
C ASN A 143 5.70 21.03 18.63
N GLU A 144 5.84 22.18 17.98
CA GLU A 144 4.89 22.70 16.99
C GLU A 144 4.74 21.79 15.77
N PHE A 145 5.83 21.14 15.35
CA PHE A 145 5.80 20.23 14.21
C PHE A 145 4.95 18.98 14.49
N ILE A 146 5.11 18.36 15.66
CA ILE A 146 4.29 17.21 16.11
C ILE A 146 2.83 17.63 16.23
N LEU A 147 2.56 18.76 16.86
CA LEU A 147 1.20 19.29 16.99
C LEU A 147 0.54 19.46 15.62
N LYS A 148 1.27 20.03 14.65
CA LYS A 148 0.78 20.16 13.28
C LYS A 148 0.43 18.79 12.70
N LYS A 149 1.31 17.79 12.84
CA LYS A 149 1.07 16.44 12.31
C LYS A 149 -0.11 15.74 13.01
N MET A 150 -0.27 15.96 14.31
CA MET A 150 -1.43 15.47 15.06
C MET A 150 -2.74 16.08 14.55
N ILE A 151 -2.75 17.38 14.32
CA ILE A 151 -3.92 18.10 13.78
C ILE A 151 -4.21 17.63 12.34
N GLU A 152 -3.21 17.60 11.46
CA GLU A 152 -3.34 17.12 10.09
C GLU A 152 -3.86 15.69 10.05
N GLY A 153 -3.36 14.81 10.93
CA GLY A 153 -3.81 13.44 11.06
C GLY A 153 -5.27 13.31 11.49
N ASN A 154 -5.70 14.12 12.47
CA ASN A 154 -7.10 14.16 12.88
C ASN A 154 -8.02 14.71 11.78
N LEU A 155 -7.60 15.74 11.06
CA LEU A 155 -8.34 16.29 9.91
C LEU A 155 -8.53 15.21 8.82
N LEU A 156 -7.49 14.46 8.46
CA LEU A 156 -7.58 13.37 7.48
C LEU A 156 -8.51 12.24 7.90
N ARG A 157 -8.67 12.00 9.21
CA ARG A 157 -9.57 10.98 9.76
C ARG A 157 -10.97 11.48 10.06
N ASN A 158 -11.31 12.69 9.60
CA ASN A 158 -12.60 13.34 9.88
C ASN A 158 -12.89 13.58 11.38
N ARG A 159 -11.82 13.69 12.20
CA ARG A 159 -11.90 14.00 13.65
C ARG A 159 -11.66 15.51 13.85
N HIS A 160 -12.53 16.34 13.28
CA HIS A 160 -12.32 17.78 13.25
C HIS A 160 -12.37 18.43 14.63
N ASN A 161 -13.28 17.97 15.49
CA ASN A 161 -13.39 18.47 16.85
C ASN A 161 -12.11 18.24 17.66
N GLU A 162 -11.50 17.06 17.51
CA GLU A 162 -10.24 16.72 18.15
C GLU A 162 -9.09 17.58 17.60
N ALA A 163 -9.05 17.76 16.30
CA ALA A 163 -8.06 18.62 15.63
C ALA A 163 -8.13 20.06 16.18
N CYS A 164 -9.32 20.65 16.26
CA CYS A 164 -9.52 22.03 16.72
C CYS A 164 -9.27 22.18 18.23
N LYS A 165 -9.64 21.19 19.08
CA LYS A 165 -9.32 21.19 20.52
C LYS A 165 -7.83 21.24 20.82
N ILE A 166 -6.98 20.65 19.96
CA ILE A 166 -5.52 20.73 20.12
C ILE A 166 -5.06 22.18 19.99
N LEU A 167 -5.67 22.98 19.10
CA LEU A 167 -5.37 24.42 18.94
C LEU A 167 -5.93 25.26 20.07
N ASP A 168 -7.17 25.05 20.47
CA ASP A 168 -7.85 25.83 21.51
C ASP A 168 -7.13 25.75 22.87
N ASN A 169 -6.43 24.65 23.14
CA ASN A 169 -5.62 24.47 24.36
C ASN A 169 -4.31 25.28 24.36
N LYS A 170 -3.93 25.92 23.23
CA LYS A 170 -2.75 26.80 23.10
C LYS A 170 -3.19 28.26 23.06
N SER A 171 -3.35 28.87 24.22
CA SER A 171 -4.14 30.10 24.40
C SER A 171 -3.56 31.42 23.92
N ASP A 172 -2.26 31.62 23.68
CA ASP A 172 -1.79 33.03 23.56
C ASP A 172 -0.96 33.40 22.32
N LYS A 173 -0.45 32.46 21.54
CA LYS A 173 0.19 32.74 20.25
C LYS A 173 0.10 31.49 19.37
N VAL A 174 -0.90 31.45 18.49
CA VAL A 174 -0.94 30.43 17.44
C VAL A 174 0.16 30.78 16.42
N PRO A 175 1.20 29.93 16.27
CA PRO A 175 2.24 30.17 15.28
C PRO A 175 1.65 30.26 13.86
N GLU A 176 2.31 31.05 13.01
CA GLU A 176 1.93 31.22 11.60
C GLU A 176 1.69 29.90 10.86
N LEU A 177 2.41 28.84 11.26
CA LEU A 177 2.28 27.47 10.77
C LEU A 177 0.85 26.91 10.84
N PHE A 178 0.05 27.40 11.80
CA PHE A 178 -1.32 26.93 12.04
C PHE A 178 -2.41 27.82 11.41
N GLY A 179 -2.04 28.90 10.74
CA GLY A 179 -3.00 29.90 10.24
C GLY A 179 -4.15 29.32 9.42
N LYS A 180 -3.86 28.45 8.43
CA LYS A 180 -4.91 27.78 7.63
C LYS A 180 -5.76 26.81 8.46
N ILE A 181 -5.14 26.13 9.41
CA ILE A 181 -5.84 25.19 10.29
C ILE A 181 -6.80 25.95 11.20
N LEU A 182 -6.35 27.08 11.76
CA LEU A 182 -7.19 27.94 12.59
C LEU A 182 -8.42 28.44 11.83
N ILE A 183 -8.23 28.92 10.59
CA ILE A 183 -9.33 29.36 9.73
C ILE A 183 -10.36 28.25 9.54
N ILE A 184 -9.93 27.02 9.25
CA ILE A 184 -10.87 25.89 9.09
C ILE A 184 -11.56 25.57 10.41
N CYS A 185 -10.86 25.61 11.56
CA CYS A 185 -11.48 25.41 12.85
C CYS A 185 -12.51 26.51 13.18
N ASP A 186 -12.24 27.77 12.79
CA ASP A 186 -13.20 28.86 12.96
C ASP A 186 -14.44 28.66 12.10
N VAL A 187 -14.26 28.23 10.83
CA VAL A 187 -15.40 27.86 9.94
C VAL A 187 -16.23 26.72 10.54
N ILE A 188 -15.59 25.66 11.01
CA ILE A 188 -16.26 24.49 11.60
C ILE A 188 -17.04 24.87 12.86
N ASN A 189 -16.48 25.77 13.67
CA ASN A 189 -17.10 26.25 14.92
C ASN A 189 -18.07 27.42 14.70
N ASN A 190 -18.39 27.79 13.44
CA ASN A 190 -19.22 28.92 13.04
C ASN A 190 -18.70 30.30 13.53
N ARG A 191 -17.41 30.43 13.78
CA ARG A 191 -16.73 31.70 14.11
C ARG A 191 -16.35 32.41 12.79
N PHE A 192 -17.35 32.82 12.02
CA PHE A 192 -17.13 33.31 10.65
C PHE A 192 -16.40 34.63 10.56
N ASP A 193 -16.48 35.49 11.57
CA ASP A 193 -15.79 36.79 11.57
C ASP A 193 -14.28 36.59 11.82
N GLU A 194 -13.90 35.70 12.70
CA GLU A 194 -12.51 35.27 12.93
C GLU A 194 -11.94 34.60 11.70
N ALA A 195 -12.70 33.69 11.08
CA ALA A 195 -12.29 33.04 9.83
C ALA A 195 -12.05 34.04 8.71
N LYS A 196 -12.95 35.06 8.53
CA LYS A 196 -12.78 36.13 7.53
C LYS A 196 -11.52 36.96 7.77
N LEU A 197 -11.23 37.29 9.04
CA LEU A 197 -10.02 38.01 9.39
C LEU A 197 -8.77 37.19 9.01
N GLY A 198 -8.75 35.92 9.33
CA GLY A 198 -7.66 35.02 8.95
C GLY A 198 -7.49 34.95 7.42
N LEU A 199 -8.58 34.84 6.65
CA LEU A 199 -8.56 34.84 5.19
C LEU A 199 -8.04 36.14 4.59
N LEU A 200 -8.36 37.32 5.19
CA LEU A 200 -7.81 38.59 4.76
C LEU A 200 -6.29 38.63 4.94
N LEU A 201 -5.78 38.16 6.08
CA LEU A 201 -4.34 38.07 6.33
C LEU A 201 -3.64 37.13 5.33
N LEU A 202 -4.23 35.97 4.99
CA LEU A 202 -3.70 35.10 3.95
C LEU A 202 -3.69 35.76 2.57
N LYS A 203 -4.73 36.52 2.24
CA LYS A 203 -4.83 37.21 0.96
C LYS A 203 -3.79 38.33 0.82
N GLU A 204 -3.44 39.02 1.93
CA GLU A 204 -2.39 40.05 1.96
C GLU A 204 -1.00 39.45 1.67
N ARG A 205 -0.74 38.21 2.05
CA ARG A 205 0.52 37.51 1.74
C ARG A 205 0.67 37.21 0.25
N ASN A 206 -0.45 37.04 -0.47
CA ASN A 206 -0.51 36.80 -1.92
C ASN A 206 0.32 35.59 -2.37
N GLU A 207 0.33 34.50 -1.60
CA GLU A 207 0.96 33.25 -1.99
C GLU A 207 0.08 32.50 -3.02
N PRO A 208 0.61 32.10 -4.18
CA PRO A 208 -0.19 31.45 -5.24
C PRO A 208 -0.93 30.18 -4.78
N GLY A 209 -0.34 29.43 -3.83
CA GLY A 209 -0.94 28.22 -3.27
C GLY A 209 -2.13 28.45 -2.34
N ASP A 210 -2.41 29.70 -1.93
CA ASP A 210 -3.47 30.03 -0.98
C ASP A 210 -4.80 30.37 -1.66
N LEU A 211 -4.79 30.76 -2.93
CA LEU A 211 -5.97 31.25 -3.63
C LEU A 211 -7.11 30.22 -3.64
N PHE A 212 -6.81 28.96 -3.93
CA PHE A 212 -7.84 27.92 -3.92
C PHE A 212 -8.41 27.68 -2.50
N PHE A 213 -7.53 27.65 -1.49
CA PHE A 213 -7.95 27.50 -0.10
C PHE A 213 -8.86 28.66 0.36
N ILE A 214 -8.51 29.89 -0.01
CA ILE A 214 -9.30 31.08 0.32
C ILE A 214 -10.69 30.98 -0.30
N ASP A 215 -10.81 30.64 -1.58
CA ASP A 215 -12.09 30.47 -2.26
C ASP A 215 -12.92 29.35 -1.64
N LEU A 216 -12.29 28.22 -1.31
CA LEU A 216 -12.94 27.08 -0.67
C LEU A 216 -13.46 27.46 0.73
N ALA A 217 -12.66 28.16 1.55
CA ALA A 217 -13.07 28.59 2.88
C ALA A 217 -14.23 29.61 2.83
N TYR A 218 -14.22 30.56 1.89
CA TYR A 218 -15.37 31.46 1.67
C TYR A 218 -16.63 30.68 1.27
N SER A 219 -16.50 29.69 0.42
CA SER A 219 -17.63 28.84 0.00
C SER A 219 -18.23 28.03 1.18
N LEU A 220 -17.42 27.67 2.17
CA LEU A 220 -17.88 26.97 3.37
C LEU A 220 -18.68 27.87 4.32
N MET A 221 -18.46 29.20 4.28
CA MET A 221 -19.15 30.19 5.11
C MET A 221 -20.41 30.76 4.46
N SER A 222 -20.68 30.44 3.19
CA SER A 222 -21.85 30.94 2.44
C SER A 222 -22.79 29.80 2.05
N ASP A 223 -24.08 30.12 1.88
CA ASP A 223 -25.00 29.20 1.23
C ASP A 223 -24.60 29.07 -0.24
N LYS A 224 -24.09 27.91 -0.63
CA LYS A 224 -23.56 27.67 -1.98
C LYS A 224 -24.64 27.76 -3.05
N SER A 225 -24.41 28.52 -4.09
CA SER A 225 -25.12 28.38 -5.34
C SER A 225 -24.51 27.27 -6.20
N ILE A 226 -25.29 26.63 -7.08
CA ILE A 226 -24.84 25.58 -8.01
C ILE A 226 -23.66 26.11 -8.88
N SER A 227 -23.71 27.37 -9.30
CA SER A 227 -22.65 28.00 -10.11
C SER A 227 -21.34 28.21 -9.36
N GLU A 228 -21.38 28.46 -8.04
CA GLU A 228 -20.20 28.59 -7.19
C GLU A 228 -19.52 27.25 -6.97
N GLU A 229 -20.30 26.17 -6.81
CA GLU A 229 -19.77 24.81 -6.70
C GLU A 229 -19.07 24.37 -7.99
N GLU A 230 -19.65 24.63 -9.16
CA GLU A 230 -19.02 24.35 -10.46
C GLU A 230 -17.73 25.16 -10.66
N GLY A 231 -17.71 26.41 -10.22
CA GLY A 231 -16.52 27.26 -10.24
C GLY A 231 -15.39 26.71 -9.37
N LEU A 232 -15.71 26.21 -8.18
CA LEU A 232 -14.72 25.57 -7.29
C LEU A 232 -14.19 24.27 -7.86
N LYS A 233 -15.06 23.41 -8.42
CA LYS A 233 -14.64 22.16 -9.09
C LYS A 233 -13.68 22.42 -10.26
N LYS A 234 -13.92 23.51 -11.02
CA LYS A 234 -13.02 23.91 -12.10
C LYS A 234 -11.65 24.33 -11.57
N LYS A 235 -11.61 25.16 -10.51
CA LYS A 235 -10.37 25.60 -9.86
C LYS A 235 -9.64 24.42 -9.19
N LEU A 236 -10.37 23.45 -8.62
CA LEU A 236 -9.80 22.24 -8.05
C LEU A 236 -8.98 21.45 -9.07
N ASN A 237 -9.41 21.39 -10.33
CA ASN A 237 -8.66 20.70 -11.39
C ASN A 237 -7.28 21.35 -11.68
N GLU A 238 -7.07 22.59 -11.28
CA GLU A 238 -5.79 23.28 -11.39
C GLU A 238 -4.84 22.98 -10.21
N VAL A 239 -5.37 22.41 -9.12
CA VAL A 239 -4.60 22.04 -7.92
C VAL A 239 -3.92 20.69 -8.14
N LYS A 240 -2.58 20.70 -8.27
CA LYS A 240 -1.79 19.49 -8.57
C LYS A 240 -1.58 18.57 -7.37
N SER A 241 -1.58 19.09 -6.16
CA SER A 241 -1.37 18.33 -4.93
C SER A 241 -2.32 18.74 -3.83
N LEU A 242 -2.92 17.77 -3.16
CA LEU A 242 -3.84 17.98 -2.05
C LEU A 242 -3.09 17.75 -0.72
N ASN A 243 -2.97 18.80 0.08
CA ASN A 243 -2.49 18.68 1.46
C ASN A 243 -3.64 18.30 2.41
N PRO A 244 -3.34 17.85 3.65
CA PRO A 244 -4.37 17.44 4.61
C PRO A 244 -5.46 18.48 4.89
N ILE A 245 -5.09 19.76 4.90
CA ILE A 245 -6.02 20.87 5.16
C ILE A 245 -7.00 21.03 4.00
N ILE A 246 -6.50 21.03 2.77
CA ILE A 246 -7.36 21.10 1.58
C ILE A 246 -8.26 19.87 1.51
N MET A 247 -7.74 18.66 1.75
CA MET A 247 -8.54 17.44 1.74
C MET A 247 -9.68 17.48 2.76
N SER A 248 -9.41 17.93 3.98
CA SER A 248 -10.42 18.12 5.01
C SER A 248 -11.46 19.18 4.61
N SER A 249 -11.00 20.30 4.03
CA SER A 249 -11.90 21.38 3.56
C SER A 249 -12.80 20.94 2.41
N LEU A 250 -12.28 20.13 1.46
CA LEU A 250 -13.06 19.52 0.38
C LEU A 250 -14.13 18.59 0.95
N GLN A 251 -13.80 17.82 1.98
CA GLN A 251 -14.75 16.95 2.66
C GLN A 251 -15.91 17.75 3.28
N PHE A 252 -15.62 18.88 3.94
CA PHE A 252 -16.65 19.78 4.46
C PHE A 252 -17.49 20.42 3.37
N ALA A 253 -16.88 20.68 2.22
CA ALA A 253 -17.56 21.25 1.07
C ALA A 253 -18.39 20.25 0.27
N ASP A 254 -18.38 18.96 0.62
CA ASP A 254 -18.94 17.86 -0.15
C ASP A 254 -18.41 17.82 -1.61
N ILE A 255 -17.14 18.17 -1.80
CA ILE A 255 -16.47 18.16 -3.11
C ILE A 255 -15.53 16.95 -3.18
N SER A 256 -15.72 16.12 -4.23
CA SER A 256 -14.83 14.99 -4.51
C SER A 256 -13.59 15.45 -5.28
N PRO A 257 -12.36 15.00 -4.89
CA PRO A 257 -11.18 15.14 -5.73
C PRO A 257 -11.31 14.30 -7.00
N ASN A 258 -10.40 14.49 -7.97
CA ASN A 258 -10.31 13.69 -9.19
C ASN A 258 -9.20 12.63 -9.13
N TYR A 259 -9.11 11.76 -10.15
CA TYR A 259 -8.11 10.67 -10.23
C TYR A 259 -6.68 11.18 -10.21
N GLU A 260 -6.35 12.23 -10.99
CA GLU A 260 -5.00 12.79 -11.09
C GLU A 260 -4.48 13.29 -9.73
N GLN A 261 -5.38 13.89 -8.95
CA GLN A 261 -5.06 14.38 -7.60
C GLN A 261 -4.83 13.22 -6.62
N ILE A 262 -5.62 12.14 -6.73
CA ILE A 262 -5.52 10.96 -5.88
C ILE A 262 -4.21 10.19 -6.14
N GLU A 263 -3.76 10.08 -7.38
CA GLU A 263 -2.51 9.39 -7.73
C GLU A 263 -1.29 9.99 -7.00
N ASN A 264 -1.34 11.27 -6.67
CA ASN A 264 -0.27 11.97 -5.96
C ASN A 264 -0.38 11.95 -4.43
N LEU A 265 -1.44 11.37 -3.87
CA LEU A 265 -1.62 11.30 -2.42
C LEU A 265 -0.64 10.32 -1.76
N SER A 266 -0.23 10.66 -0.53
CA SER A 266 0.41 9.72 0.39
C SER A 266 -0.56 8.61 0.81
N ILE A 267 -0.05 7.56 1.47
CA ILE A 267 -0.91 6.49 2.01
C ILE A 267 -1.93 7.07 3.00
N SER A 268 -1.54 8.02 3.85
CA SER A 268 -2.47 8.72 4.75
C SER A 268 -3.58 9.43 3.98
N GLY A 269 -3.23 10.09 2.88
CA GLY A 269 -4.22 10.73 2.01
C GLY A 269 -5.18 9.72 1.37
N LEU A 270 -4.67 8.60 0.84
CA LEU A 270 -5.49 7.53 0.27
C LEU A 270 -6.45 6.92 1.30
N LEU A 271 -6.00 6.70 2.53
CA LEU A 271 -6.85 6.22 3.62
C LEU A 271 -7.98 7.22 3.95
N SER A 272 -7.71 8.52 3.91
CA SER A 272 -8.73 9.54 4.16
C SER A 272 -9.83 9.56 3.10
N ILE A 273 -9.51 9.22 1.84
CA ILE A 273 -10.50 9.09 0.76
C ILE A 273 -11.56 8.04 1.09
N LEU A 274 -11.18 6.92 1.71
CA LEU A 274 -12.12 5.85 2.05
C LEU A 274 -13.16 6.30 3.08
N SER A 275 -12.77 7.14 4.02
CA SER A 275 -13.65 7.65 5.09
C SER A 275 -14.47 8.88 4.67
N ASN A 276 -14.16 9.52 3.55
CA ASN A 276 -14.82 10.73 3.10
C ASN A 276 -16.15 10.40 2.40
N PRO A 277 -17.33 10.80 2.95
CA PRO A 277 -18.62 10.53 2.33
C PRO A 277 -18.82 11.25 0.99
N ALA A 278 -18.20 12.42 0.78
CA ALA A 278 -18.32 13.22 -0.43
C ALA A 278 -17.62 12.60 -1.65
N VAL A 279 -16.67 11.68 -1.43
CA VAL A 279 -15.93 11.06 -2.53
C VAL A 279 -16.77 10.05 -3.29
N GLU A 280 -16.70 10.12 -4.62
CA GLU A 280 -17.39 9.20 -5.52
C GLU A 280 -16.97 7.74 -5.27
N THR A 281 -17.93 6.82 -5.41
CA THR A 281 -17.71 5.39 -5.17
C THR A 281 -16.59 4.81 -6.03
N ASP A 282 -16.48 5.22 -7.28
CA ASP A 282 -15.43 4.73 -8.20
C ASP A 282 -14.01 5.10 -7.69
N LEU A 283 -13.85 6.29 -7.11
CA LEU A 283 -12.58 6.74 -6.52
C LEU A 283 -12.27 5.99 -5.21
N LYS A 284 -13.28 5.71 -4.40
CA LYS A 284 -13.11 4.87 -3.20
C LYS A 284 -12.65 3.47 -3.55
N ILE A 285 -13.22 2.87 -4.60
CA ILE A 285 -12.80 1.56 -5.10
C ILE A 285 -11.35 1.62 -5.57
N TYR A 286 -11.00 2.62 -6.37
CA TYR A 286 -9.63 2.81 -6.85
C TYR A 286 -8.63 2.91 -5.69
N CYS A 287 -8.92 3.72 -4.68
CA CYS A 287 -8.09 3.82 -3.47
C CYS A 287 -8.04 2.49 -2.70
N SER A 288 -9.15 1.77 -2.57
CA SER A 288 -9.18 0.47 -1.89
C SER A 288 -8.32 -0.56 -2.60
N GLU A 289 -8.32 -0.58 -3.93
CA GLU A 289 -7.47 -1.48 -4.72
C GLU A 289 -5.98 -1.19 -4.53
N ILE A 290 -5.60 0.09 -4.49
CA ILE A 290 -4.22 0.49 -4.19
C ILE A 290 -3.83 0.06 -2.77
N LEU A 291 -4.65 0.38 -1.78
CA LEU A 291 -4.36 0.16 -0.38
C LEU A 291 -4.32 -1.34 -0.01
N VAL A 292 -5.19 -2.18 -0.59
CA VAL A 292 -5.15 -3.63 -0.36
C VAL A 292 -3.91 -4.27 -0.99
N LYS A 293 -3.47 -3.81 -2.16
CA LYS A 293 -2.20 -4.24 -2.77
C LYS A 293 -1.00 -3.94 -1.88
N GLN A 294 -1.03 -2.81 -1.20
CA GLN A 294 0.01 -2.38 -0.26
C GLN A 294 -0.11 -3.05 1.12
N GLY A 295 -1.12 -3.89 1.35
CA GLY A 295 -1.40 -4.48 2.66
C GLY A 295 -1.77 -3.46 3.73
N ARG A 296 -2.35 -2.29 3.32
CA ARG A 296 -2.76 -1.21 4.23
C ARG A 296 -4.20 -1.32 4.69
N ILE A 297 -5.01 -2.05 3.98
CA ILE A 297 -6.37 -2.43 4.36
C ILE A 297 -6.57 -3.94 4.14
N GLU A 298 -7.48 -4.51 4.92
CA GLU A 298 -7.87 -5.91 4.78
C GLU A 298 -8.73 -6.13 3.53
N VAL A 299 -8.74 -7.37 3.02
CA VAL A 299 -9.53 -7.76 1.84
C VAL A 299 -11.03 -7.56 2.05
N ASP A 300 -11.50 -7.67 3.30
CA ASP A 300 -12.90 -7.41 3.65
C ASP A 300 -13.34 -5.97 3.36
N MET A 301 -12.44 -5.01 3.49
CA MET A 301 -12.72 -3.63 3.13
C MET A 301 -12.83 -3.42 1.62
N LEU A 302 -12.01 -4.13 0.83
CA LEU A 302 -12.18 -4.17 -0.62
C LEU A 302 -13.54 -4.78 -1.00
N SER A 303 -13.95 -5.85 -0.30
CA SER A 303 -15.28 -6.44 -0.45
C SER A 303 -16.40 -5.42 -0.23
N GLN A 304 -16.31 -4.65 0.86
CA GLN A 304 -17.26 -3.60 1.18
C GLN A 304 -17.27 -2.50 0.10
N ALA A 305 -16.11 -2.03 -0.33
CA ALA A 305 -15.98 -1.03 -1.38
C ALA A 305 -16.64 -1.51 -2.70
N TYR A 306 -16.43 -2.76 -3.09
CA TYR A 306 -17.07 -3.33 -4.28
C TYR A 306 -18.60 -3.43 -4.15
N GLN A 307 -19.12 -3.64 -2.95
CA GLN A 307 -20.56 -3.69 -2.70
C GLN A 307 -21.23 -2.31 -2.68
N LEU A 308 -20.47 -1.22 -2.51
CA LEU A 308 -20.99 0.16 -2.59
C LEU A 308 -21.37 0.56 -4.03
N SER A 309 -20.78 -0.06 -5.04
CA SER A 309 -21.12 0.22 -6.45
C SER A 309 -22.57 -0.12 -6.74
N ARG A 310 -23.25 0.79 -7.42
CA ARG A 310 -24.65 0.61 -7.80
C ARG A 310 -24.75 0.14 -9.25
N PHE A 311 -25.21 -1.08 -9.46
CA PHE A 311 -25.49 -1.65 -10.77
C PHE A 311 -26.97 -1.98 -10.91
N LYS A 312 -27.52 -1.85 -12.11
CA LYS A 312 -28.87 -2.34 -12.44
C LYS A 312 -28.89 -3.87 -12.34
N ALA A 313 -30.05 -4.44 -12.00
CA ALA A 313 -30.20 -5.90 -11.95
C ALA A 313 -29.81 -6.55 -13.29
N SER A 314 -30.21 -5.94 -14.41
CA SER A 314 -29.82 -6.37 -15.76
C SER A 314 -28.32 -6.40 -16.00
N ASP A 315 -27.57 -5.48 -15.41
CA ASP A 315 -26.10 -5.42 -15.58
C ASP A 315 -25.44 -6.56 -14.81
N VAL A 316 -25.92 -6.82 -13.59
CA VAL A 316 -25.44 -7.93 -12.75
C VAL A 316 -25.71 -9.29 -13.42
N GLU A 317 -26.87 -9.47 -14.02
CA GLU A 317 -27.22 -10.68 -14.79
C GLU A 317 -26.35 -10.83 -16.04
N ASN A 318 -26.05 -9.73 -16.74
CA ASN A 318 -25.26 -9.71 -17.96
C ASN A 318 -23.76 -9.44 -17.70
N SER A 319 -23.28 -9.60 -16.46
CA SER A 319 -21.92 -9.24 -16.04
C SER A 319 -20.83 -9.85 -16.91
N LEU A 320 -20.97 -11.12 -17.35
CA LEU A 320 -20.01 -11.81 -18.23
C LEU A 320 -19.88 -11.22 -19.65
N LYS A 321 -20.86 -10.43 -20.09
CA LYS A 321 -20.77 -9.69 -21.36
C LYS A 321 -20.19 -8.30 -21.12
N LEU A 322 -20.71 -7.61 -20.09
CA LEU A 322 -20.39 -6.22 -19.82
C LEU A 322 -18.94 -6.00 -19.32
N TYR A 323 -18.38 -6.91 -18.53
CA TYR A 323 -17.04 -6.72 -17.98
C TYR A 323 -15.95 -6.50 -19.04
N LYS A 324 -16.15 -7.02 -20.26
CA LYS A 324 -15.21 -6.87 -21.38
C LYS A 324 -15.15 -5.45 -21.96
N THR A 325 -16.19 -4.66 -21.73
CA THR A 325 -16.35 -3.29 -22.24
C THR A 325 -16.11 -2.22 -21.17
N LEU A 326 -16.04 -2.64 -19.91
CA LEU A 326 -15.79 -1.76 -18.78
C LEU A 326 -14.31 -1.68 -18.46
N SER A 327 -13.89 -0.57 -17.84
CA SER A 327 -12.57 -0.49 -17.23
C SER A 327 -12.42 -1.54 -16.12
N PRO A 328 -11.21 -2.07 -15.85
CA PRO A 328 -11.01 -3.08 -14.81
C PRO A 328 -11.60 -2.67 -13.44
N ALA A 329 -11.42 -1.39 -13.04
CA ALA A 329 -11.96 -0.86 -11.79
C ALA A 329 -13.50 -0.85 -11.71
N LYS A 330 -14.22 -0.83 -12.84
CA LYS A 330 -15.69 -0.96 -12.90
C LYS A 330 -16.12 -2.42 -13.10
N ALA A 331 -15.35 -3.18 -13.86
CA ALA A 331 -15.65 -4.58 -14.16
C ALA A 331 -15.56 -5.45 -12.90
N ARG A 332 -14.54 -5.24 -12.05
CA ARG A 332 -14.31 -6.03 -10.84
C ARG A 332 -15.47 -5.95 -9.83
N PRO A 333 -15.98 -4.77 -9.42
CA PRO A 333 -17.14 -4.67 -8.55
C PRO A 333 -18.40 -5.33 -9.15
N LEU A 334 -18.66 -5.15 -10.45
CA LEU A 334 -19.79 -5.76 -11.13
C LEU A 334 -19.73 -7.29 -11.07
N LEU A 335 -18.58 -7.86 -11.43
CA LEU A 335 -18.36 -9.30 -11.38
C LEU A 335 -18.47 -9.84 -9.95
N PHE A 336 -17.88 -9.17 -8.98
CA PHE A 336 -17.92 -9.58 -7.57
C PHE A 336 -19.37 -9.63 -7.04
N GLN A 337 -20.16 -8.56 -7.24
CA GLN A 337 -21.57 -8.56 -6.85
C GLN A 337 -22.38 -9.66 -7.57
N SER A 338 -22.06 -9.92 -8.83
CA SER A 338 -22.68 -10.99 -9.61
C SER A 338 -22.32 -12.40 -9.09
N ILE A 339 -21.06 -12.60 -8.60
CA ILE A 339 -20.61 -13.84 -7.98
C ILE A 339 -21.38 -14.11 -6.68
N LEU A 340 -21.58 -13.09 -5.85
CA LEU A 340 -22.30 -13.20 -4.58
C LEU A 340 -23.78 -13.63 -4.79
N LYS A 341 -24.41 -13.18 -5.87
CA LYS A 341 -25.81 -13.50 -6.19
C LYS A 341 -25.99 -14.82 -6.94
N GLU A 342 -24.91 -15.38 -7.51
CA GLU A 342 -24.99 -16.56 -8.37
C GLU A 342 -25.14 -17.84 -7.54
N LYS A 343 -26.16 -18.63 -7.88
CA LYS A 343 -26.45 -19.94 -7.25
C LYS A 343 -25.95 -21.13 -8.08
N ASN A 344 -25.87 -20.96 -9.40
CA ASN A 344 -25.38 -22.02 -10.27
C ASN A 344 -23.87 -22.12 -10.19
N ALA A 345 -23.34 -23.29 -9.81
CA ALA A 345 -21.91 -23.52 -9.58
C ALA A 345 -21.05 -23.24 -10.83
N GLU A 346 -21.50 -23.67 -12.01
CA GLU A 346 -20.78 -23.48 -13.26
C GLU A 346 -20.72 -21.99 -13.64
N GLN A 347 -21.85 -21.29 -13.55
CA GLN A 347 -21.89 -19.85 -13.84
C GLN A 347 -21.08 -19.05 -12.82
N LYS A 348 -21.14 -19.42 -11.54
CA LYS A 348 -20.34 -18.81 -10.49
C LYS A 348 -18.84 -18.93 -10.79
N LEU A 349 -18.37 -20.11 -11.17
CA LEU A 349 -16.97 -20.34 -11.54
C LEU A 349 -16.57 -19.50 -12.76
N LYS A 350 -17.40 -19.42 -13.80
CA LYS A 350 -17.15 -18.56 -14.97
C LYS A 350 -16.98 -17.08 -14.59
N LYS A 351 -17.81 -16.59 -13.66
CA LYS A 351 -17.72 -15.21 -13.16
C LYS A 351 -16.46 -14.99 -12.32
N ILE A 352 -16.06 -15.95 -11.47
CA ILE A 352 -14.80 -15.91 -10.73
C ILE A 352 -13.61 -15.85 -11.69
N ILE A 353 -13.59 -16.70 -12.72
CA ILE A 353 -12.54 -16.70 -13.74
C ILE A 353 -12.49 -15.34 -14.48
N ALA A 354 -13.65 -14.76 -14.81
CA ALA A 354 -13.71 -13.45 -15.43
C ALA A 354 -13.16 -12.34 -14.51
N LEU A 355 -13.45 -12.40 -13.21
CA LEU A 355 -12.92 -11.48 -12.22
C LEU A 355 -11.39 -11.62 -12.08
N LEU A 356 -10.86 -12.84 -12.04
CA LEU A 356 -9.42 -13.08 -12.04
C LEU A 356 -8.75 -12.57 -13.33
N LYS A 357 -9.37 -12.75 -14.51
CA LYS A 357 -8.86 -12.22 -15.77
C LYS A 357 -8.76 -10.69 -15.75
N SER A 358 -9.79 -10.01 -15.25
CA SER A 358 -9.77 -8.54 -15.10
C SER A 358 -8.73 -8.06 -14.09
N SER A 359 -8.28 -8.93 -13.19
CA SER A 359 -7.33 -8.63 -12.11
C SER A 359 -5.86 -8.81 -12.53
N GLN A 360 -5.60 -9.46 -13.67
CA GLN A 360 -4.24 -9.63 -14.18
C GLN A 360 -3.62 -8.31 -14.65
N ILE A 361 -4.43 -7.40 -15.17
CA ILE A 361 -3.98 -6.14 -15.78
C ILE A 361 -3.26 -5.26 -14.76
N ASP A 362 -3.79 -5.19 -13.53
CA ASP A 362 -3.32 -4.27 -12.49
C ASP A 362 -2.62 -5.03 -11.33
N ASN A 363 -2.16 -6.26 -11.56
CA ASN A 363 -1.54 -7.11 -10.56
C ASN A 363 -2.39 -7.31 -9.28
N MET A 364 -3.72 -7.41 -9.46
CA MET A 364 -4.69 -7.59 -8.38
C MET A 364 -5.00 -9.06 -8.06
N ILE A 365 -4.29 -10.02 -8.66
CA ILE A 365 -4.61 -11.46 -8.48
C ILE A 365 -4.54 -11.86 -7.01
N GLY A 366 -3.51 -11.46 -6.26
CA GLY A 366 -3.35 -11.81 -4.86
C GLY A 366 -4.53 -11.35 -3.98
N PRO A 367 -4.85 -10.05 -3.93
CA PRO A 367 -6.02 -9.55 -3.20
C PRO A 367 -7.34 -10.18 -3.65
N ILE A 368 -7.57 -10.31 -4.96
CA ILE A 368 -8.80 -10.89 -5.49
C ILE A 368 -8.88 -12.39 -5.19
N SER A 369 -7.77 -13.12 -5.19
CA SER A 369 -7.74 -14.53 -4.79
C SER A 369 -8.23 -14.70 -3.36
N ASN A 370 -7.74 -13.88 -2.43
CA ASN A 370 -8.19 -13.88 -1.04
C ASN A 370 -9.68 -13.51 -0.92
N LEU A 371 -10.17 -12.63 -1.79
CA LEU A 371 -11.58 -12.22 -1.80
C LEU A 371 -12.53 -13.34 -2.24
N VAL A 372 -12.12 -14.21 -3.18
CA VAL A 372 -13.03 -15.16 -3.85
C VAL A 372 -12.77 -16.63 -3.53
N TYR A 373 -11.66 -17.01 -2.88
CA TYR A 373 -11.32 -18.43 -2.73
C TYR A 373 -12.40 -19.24 -2.01
N ASN A 374 -13.05 -18.67 -0.98
CA ASN A 374 -14.17 -19.30 -0.27
C ASN A 374 -15.47 -19.39 -1.09
N LEU A 375 -15.53 -18.68 -2.22
CA LEU A 375 -16.70 -18.65 -3.11
C LEU A 375 -16.58 -19.66 -4.25
N ILE A 376 -15.42 -20.31 -4.41
CA ILE A 376 -15.16 -21.27 -5.49
C ILE A 376 -15.99 -22.53 -5.25
N PRO A 377 -16.77 -22.99 -6.23
CA PRO A 377 -17.51 -24.24 -6.13
C PRO A 377 -16.56 -25.44 -5.96
N PRO A 378 -16.91 -26.45 -5.14
CA PRO A 378 -16.12 -27.67 -4.99
C PRO A 378 -15.92 -28.41 -6.32
N ASP A 379 -16.98 -28.52 -7.10
CA ASP A 379 -16.91 -29.07 -8.46
C ASP A 379 -16.55 -27.96 -9.44
N LYS A 380 -15.35 -28.06 -10.03
CA LYS A 380 -14.83 -27.11 -11.01
C LYS A 380 -15.25 -27.44 -12.44
N GLY A 381 -15.94 -28.55 -12.68
CA GLY A 381 -16.43 -28.96 -13.99
C GLY A 381 -15.34 -29.02 -15.08
N LYS A 382 -15.74 -28.84 -16.33
CA LYS A 382 -14.81 -28.72 -17.47
C LYS A 382 -14.32 -27.28 -17.58
N VAL A 383 -13.08 -27.06 -17.17
CA VAL A 383 -12.40 -25.76 -17.26
C VAL A 383 -11.38 -25.78 -18.38
N SER A 384 -11.29 -24.69 -19.18
CA SER A 384 -10.28 -24.57 -20.23
C SER A 384 -8.86 -24.62 -19.65
N ARG A 385 -7.86 -24.86 -20.51
CA ARG A 385 -6.46 -24.88 -20.11
C ARG A 385 -6.01 -23.53 -19.53
N GLU A 386 -6.31 -22.43 -20.22
CA GLU A 386 -5.98 -21.08 -19.77
C GLU A 386 -6.62 -20.76 -18.42
N ASP A 387 -7.86 -21.19 -18.21
CA ASP A 387 -8.57 -20.99 -16.97
C ASP A 387 -8.00 -21.85 -15.83
N ARG A 388 -7.51 -23.07 -16.14
CA ARG A 388 -6.77 -23.90 -15.15
C ARG A 388 -5.47 -23.25 -14.72
N LEU A 389 -4.71 -22.68 -15.66
CA LEU A 389 -3.51 -21.92 -15.35
C LEU A 389 -3.81 -20.73 -14.43
N LEU A 390 -4.86 -19.98 -14.74
CA LEU A 390 -5.27 -18.82 -13.94
C LEU A 390 -5.74 -19.23 -12.54
N LEU A 391 -6.54 -20.30 -12.42
CA LEU A 391 -6.96 -20.85 -11.14
C LEU A 391 -5.76 -21.41 -10.35
N SER A 392 -4.81 -22.06 -10.99
CA SER A 392 -3.58 -22.50 -10.35
C SER A 392 -2.79 -21.33 -9.78
N ARG A 393 -2.66 -20.22 -10.53
CA ARG A 393 -2.04 -19.00 -10.05
C ARG A 393 -2.78 -18.41 -8.85
N MET A 394 -4.11 -18.38 -8.90
CA MET A 394 -4.95 -17.96 -7.79
C MET A 394 -4.67 -18.80 -6.53
N TYR A 395 -4.70 -20.14 -6.62
CA TYR A 395 -4.42 -20.99 -5.47
C TYR A 395 -2.99 -20.85 -4.95
N GLN A 396 -2.03 -20.63 -5.83
CA GLN A 396 -0.65 -20.35 -5.46
C GLN A 396 -0.51 -19.05 -4.67
N SER A 397 -1.25 -18.00 -5.05
CA SER A 397 -1.22 -16.69 -4.36
C SER A 397 -1.79 -16.71 -2.94
N ILE A 398 -2.62 -17.69 -2.61
CA ILE A 398 -3.17 -17.93 -1.26
C ILE A 398 -2.46 -19.09 -0.53
N ASN A 399 -1.28 -19.50 -1.00
CA ASN A 399 -0.46 -20.56 -0.44
C ASN A 399 -1.11 -21.97 -0.48
N ASN A 400 -2.13 -22.19 -1.31
CA ASN A 400 -2.73 -23.51 -1.51
C ASN A 400 -2.03 -24.26 -2.67
N THR A 401 -0.81 -24.71 -2.40
CA THR A 401 0.06 -25.37 -3.40
C THR A 401 -0.49 -26.71 -3.89
N LEU A 402 -1.29 -27.41 -3.06
CA LEU A 402 -1.90 -28.68 -3.41
C LEU A 402 -2.93 -28.51 -4.55
N GLU A 403 -3.91 -27.62 -4.37
CA GLU A 403 -4.93 -27.35 -5.39
C GLU A 403 -4.30 -26.78 -6.67
N ALA A 404 -3.29 -25.92 -6.52
CA ALA A 404 -2.54 -25.39 -7.65
C ALA A 404 -1.87 -26.52 -8.47
N SER A 405 -1.26 -27.52 -7.80
CA SER A 405 -0.61 -28.66 -8.45
C SER A 405 -1.63 -29.57 -9.16
N ILE A 406 -2.74 -29.90 -8.50
CA ILE A 406 -3.81 -30.73 -9.09
C ILE A 406 -4.32 -30.11 -10.40
N LEU A 407 -4.52 -28.78 -10.43
CA LEU A 407 -4.98 -28.09 -11.63
C LEU A 407 -3.97 -28.15 -12.78
N LEU A 408 -2.66 -28.05 -12.47
CA LEU A 408 -1.60 -28.13 -13.47
C LEU A 408 -1.36 -29.57 -13.96
N ASP A 409 -1.49 -30.58 -13.09
CA ASP A 409 -1.29 -31.98 -13.46
C ASP A 409 -2.41 -32.49 -14.37
N ASN A 410 -3.60 -31.94 -14.26
CA ASN A 410 -4.73 -32.20 -15.14
C ASN A 410 -4.65 -31.53 -16.53
N ILE A 411 -3.55 -30.85 -16.85
CA ILE A 411 -3.29 -30.32 -18.21
C ILE A 411 -2.61 -31.44 -19.01
N GLU A 412 -3.25 -31.87 -20.10
CA GLU A 412 -2.78 -32.99 -20.94
C GLU A 412 -1.41 -32.69 -21.57
N SER A 413 -0.58 -33.73 -21.70
CA SER A 413 0.83 -33.62 -22.13
C SER A 413 1.02 -33.20 -23.59
N THR A 414 0.01 -33.30 -24.41
CA THR A 414 0.06 -32.96 -25.85
C THR A 414 0.03 -31.47 -26.11
N ASP A 415 -0.35 -30.67 -25.11
CA ASP A 415 -0.68 -29.24 -25.27
C ASP A 415 0.04 -28.34 -24.24
N ILE A 416 1.20 -28.80 -23.72
CA ILE A 416 1.90 -28.10 -22.65
C ILE A 416 2.71 -26.95 -23.22
N SER A 417 2.29 -25.71 -22.89
CA SER A 417 3.05 -24.50 -23.20
C SER A 417 4.17 -24.25 -22.19
N THR A 418 5.11 -23.40 -22.55
CA THR A 418 6.18 -22.87 -21.68
C THR A 418 5.65 -22.39 -20.34
N GLU A 419 4.49 -21.73 -20.32
CA GLU A 419 3.85 -21.23 -19.10
C GLU A 419 3.47 -22.34 -18.12
N VAL A 420 3.02 -23.50 -18.59
CA VAL A 420 2.67 -24.64 -17.71
C VAL A 420 3.92 -25.19 -17.01
N TYR A 421 5.02 -25.37 -17.76
CA TYR A 421 6.27 -25.85 -17.18
C TYR A 421 6.86 -24.84 -16.20
N PHE A 422 6.82 -23.56 -16.55
CA PHE A 422 7.20 -22.49 -15.67
C PHE A 422 6.46 -22.56 -14.32
N ARG A 423 5.13 -22.69 -14.37
CA ARG A 423 4.29 -22.82 -13.15
C ARG A 423 4.60 -24.08 -12.36
N LYS A 424 4.83 -25.20 -13.02
CA LYS A 424 5.22 -26.46 -12.36
C LYS A 424 6.57 -26.33 -11.66
N ILE A 425 7.57 -25.70 -12.27
CA ILE A 425 8.88 -25.44 -11.66
C ILE A 425 8.72 -24.48 -10.48
N SER A 426 7.96 -23.41 -10.61
CA SER A 426 7.66 -22.46 -9.55
C SER A 426 7.04 -23.15 -8.33
N LEU A 427 6.05 -24.03 -8.53
CA LEU A 427 5.42 -24.79 -7.44
C LEU A 427 6.38 -25.78 -6.76
N LEU A 428 7.20 -26.50 -7.52
CA LEU A 428 8.22 -27.40 -6.94
C LEU A 428 9.23 -26.61 -6.11
N THR A 429 9.68 -25.46 -6.61
CA THR A 429 10.60 -24.59 -5.88
C THR A 429 9.95 -24.08 -4.58
N LYS A 430 8.68 -23.65 -4.65
CA LYS A 430 7.95 -23.20 -3.46
C LYS A 430 7.76 -24.33 -2.44
N GLN A 431 7.35 -25.52 -2.85
CA GLN A 431 7.21 -26.67 -1.97
C GLN A 431 8.50 -26.99 -1.22
N TYR A 432 9.65 -26.89 -1.91
CA TYR A 432 10.97 -27.07 -1.29
C TYR A 432 11.26 -25.96 -0.27
N LEU A 433 11.02 -24.69 -0.60
CA LEU A 433 11.23 -23.56 0.29
C LEU A 433 10.34 -23.61 1.55
N ASP A 434 9.18 -24.25 1.45
CA ASP A 434 8.26 -24.50 2.57
C ASP A 434 8.66 -25.69 3.44
N GLY A 435 9.86 -26.26 3.22
CA GLY A 435 10.41 -27.38 3.97
C GLY A 435 10.02 -28.76 3.43
N GLY A 436 9.42 -28.81 2.23
CA GLY A 436 9.14 -30.06 1.53
C GLY A 436 10.37 -30.65 0.83
N TYR A 437 10.16 -31.79 0.17
CA TYR A 437 11.17 -32.45 -0.64
C TYR A 437 11.12 -31.96 -2.10
N LEU A 438 12.29 -31.70 -2.70
CA LEU A 438 12.37 -31.39 -4.12
C LEU A 438 12.33 -32.68 -4.96
N ASP A 439 11.31 -32.82 -5.80
CA ASP A 439 11.26 -33.91 -6.78
C ASP A 439 12.17 -33.58 -7.98
N GLU A 440 13.44 -33.98 -7.87
CA GLU A 440 14.45 -33.75 -8.89
C GLU A 440 14.08 -34.38 -10.24
N ASN A 441 13.38 -35.53 -10.25
CA ASN A 441 12.96 -36.19 -11.48
C ASN A 441 11.90 -35.38 -12.22
N LYS A 442 10.92 -34.82 -11.49
CA LYS A 442 9.95 -33.90 -12.07
C LYS A 442 10.60 -32.62 -12.55
N LEU A 443 11.49 -32.03 -11.74
CA LEU A 443 12.22 -30.82 -12.10
C LEU A 443 13.01 -31.04 -13.40
N ARG A 444 13.77 -32.13 -13.48
CA ARG A 444 14.52 -32.53 -14.69
C ARG A 444 13.62 -32.63 -15.92
N LYS A 445 12.50 -33.37 -15.77
CA LYS A 445 11.52 -33.51 -16.84
C LYS A 445 11.03 -32.17 -17.37
N TYR A 446 10.73 -31.23 -16.49
CA TYR A 446 10.21 -29.91 -16.86
C TYR A 446 11.29 -29.04 -17.50
N LEU A 447 12.51 -29.02 -16.95
CA LEU A 447 13.63 -28.29 -17.50
C LEU A 447 14.01 -28.80 -18.90
N VAL A 448 14.09 -30.14 -19.10
CA VAL A 448 14.40 -30.72 -20.43
C VAL A 448 13.30 -30.42 -21.45
N ALA A 449 12.03 -30.43 -21.02
CA ALA A 449 10.91 -30.08 -21.90
C ALA A 449 10.98 -28.63 -22.37
N LEU A 450 11.31 -27.70 -21.47
CA LEU A 450 11.49 -26.28 -21.80
C LEU A 450 12.67 -26.03 -22.76
N LYS A 451 13.76 -26.82 -22.66
CA LYS A 451 14.93 -26.69 -23.54
C LYS A 451 14.62 -26.97 -25.02
N LYS A 452 13.55 -27.71 -25.31
CA LYS A 452 13.12 -28.01 -26.69
C LYS A 452 12.46 -26.81 -27.39
N GLU A 453 12.09 -25.78 -26.67
CA GLU A 453 11.52 -24.56 -27.22
C GLU A 453 12.64 -23.57 -27.57
N GLU A 454 12.71 -23.11 -28.81
CA GLU A 454 13.82 -22.35 -29.37
C GLU A 454 14.02 -20.95 -28.74
N LYS A 455 13.03 -20.39 -28.03
CA LYS A 455 13.10 -19.07 -27.37
C LYS A 455 12.28 -19.04 -26.09
N ILE A 456 12.95 -19.15 -24.95
CA ILE A 456 12.34 -18.83 -23.65
C ILE A 456 12.55 -17.33 -23.37
N ASN A 457 11.57 -16.55 -23.73
CA ASN A 457 11.63 -15.07 -23.66
C ASN A 457 10.90 -14.51 -22.41
N SER A 458 10.79 -15.30 -21.35
CA SER A 458 10.07 -14.90 -20.14
C SER A 458 11.03 -14.47 -19.04
N GLU A 459 11.05 -13.16 -18.74
CA GLU A 459 11.82 -12.62 -17.62
C GLU A 459 11.38 -13.26 -16.27
N LYS A 460 10.08 -13.56 -16.14
CA LYS A 460 9.55 -14.29 -14.97
C LYS A 460 10.20 -15.66 -14.81
N PHE A 461 10.45 -16.38 -15.91
CA PHE A 461 11.12 -17.68 -15.85
C PHE A 461 12.58 -17.55 -15.41
N LYS A 462 13.30 -16.53 -15.89
CA LYS A 462 14.66 -16.22 -15.42
C LYS A 462 14.68 -15.95 -13.91
N LYS A 463 13.70 -15.19 -13.37
CA LYS A 463 13.56 -14.93 -11.94
C LYS A 463 13.31 -16.21 -11.14
N VAL A 464 12.46 -17.14 -11.64
CA VAL A 464 12.23 -18.43 -10.97
C VAL A 464 13.49 -19.30 -10.99
N LEU A 465 14.22 -19.36 -12.09
CA LEU A 465 15.50 -20.09 -12.15
C LEU A 465 16.53 -19.48 -11.18
N MET A 466 16.58 -18.16 -11.08
CA MET A 466 17.43 -17.48 -10.09
C MET A 466 17.07 -17.92 -8.67
N VAL A 467 15.78 -17.93 -8.31
CA VAL A 467 15.33 -18.36 -6.98
C VAL A 467 15.71 -19.82 -6.74
N LEU A 468 15.49 -20.70 -7.73
CA LEU A 468 15.86 -22.10 -7.66
C LEU A 468 17.36 -22.28 -7.41
N THR A 469 18.21 -21.64 -8.21
CA THR A 469 19.68 -21.78 -8.11
C THR A 469 20.28 -21.15 -6.85
N LEU A 470 19.64 -20.11 -6.29
CA LEU A 470 20.11 -19.48 -5.05
C LEU A 470 19.78 -20.27 -3.78
N ASN A 471 18.73 -21.08 -3.80
CA ASN A 471 18.18 -21.69 -2.59
C ASN A 471 18.21 -23.22 -2.57
N VAL A 472 18.49 -23.85 -3.71
CA VAL A 472 18.49 -25.30 -3.85
C VAL A 472 19.87 -25.79 -4.27
N GLU A 473 20.41 -26.76 -3.54
CA GLU A 473 21.59 -27.49 -3.96
C GLU A 473 21.22 -28.42 -5.11
N LEU A 474 21.49 -27.99 -6.33
CA LEU A 474 21.13 -28.73 -7.54
C LEU A 474 22.26 -29.69 -7.96
N PRO A 475 21.94 -30.92 -8.38
CA PRO A 475 22.88 -31.79 -9.04
C PRO A 475 23.51 -31.14 -10.28
N GLN A 476 24.80 -31.47 -10.55
CA GLN A 476 25.59 -30.84 -11.63
C GLN A 476 24.94 -30.94 -13.00
N ASP A 477 24.23 -32.00 -13.28
CA ASP A 477 23.54 -32.18 -14.55
C ASP A 477 22.33 -31.24 -14.72
N LEU A 478 21.60 -30.92 -13.63
CA LEU A 478 20.54 -29.91 -13.66
C LEU A 478 21.13 -28.49 -13.83
N ILE A 479 22.25 -28.20 -13.18
CA ILE A 479 22.99 -26.95 -13.39
C ILE A 479 23.40 -26.82 -14.88
N ASN A 480 23.90 -27.89 -15.47
CA ASN A 480 24.28 -27.91 -16.88
C ASN A 480 23.07 -27.71 -17.82
N ILE A 481 21.88 -28.21 -17.47
CA ILE A 481 20.67 -27.95 -18.25
C ILE A 481 20.33 -26.45 -18.18
N ILE A 482 20.33 -25.85 -16.99
CA ILE A 482 19.97 -24.45 -16.76
C ILE A 482 20.99 -23.51 -17.44
N SER A 483 22.29 -23.79 -17.35
CA SER A 483 23.35 -22.96 -17.96
C SER A 483 23.33 -22.97 -19.49
N ASN A 484 22.73 -23.98 -20.11
CA ASN A 484 22.61 -24.11 -21.55
C ASN A 484 21.32 -23.50 -22.13
N TYR A 485 20.50 -22.77 -21.32
CA TYR A 485 19.37 -22.03 -21.87
C TYR A 485 19.85 -20.78 -22.64
N ASN A 486 19.38 -20.61 -23.85
CA ASN A 486 19.57 -19.38 -24.62
C ASN A 486 18.56 -18.34 -24.15
N PHE A 487 18.97 -17.50 -23.23
CA PHE A 487 18.21 -16.30 -22.85
C PHE A 487 18.47 -15.21 -23.90
N SER A 488 17.40 -14.55 -24.37
CA SER A 488 17.58 -13.41 -25.27
C SER A 488 18.31 -12.27 -24.55
N GLU A 489 19.23 -11.61 -25.23
CA GLU A 489 20.06 -10.49 -24.72
C GLU A 489 19.27 -9.19 -24.42
N SER A 490 17.97 -9.27 -24.11
CA SER A 490 17.14 -8.08 -23.90
C SER A 490 17.42 -7.32 -22.62
N ASP A 491 18.28 -7.84 -21.73
CA ASP A 491 18.63 -7.15 -20.49
C ASP A 491 19.72 -6.10 -20.75
N LYS A 492 19.32 -4.93 -21.27
CA LYS A 492 20.17 -3.74 -21.18
C LYS A 492 20.33 -3.43 -19.69
N LEU A 493 21.48 -3.83 -19.14
CA LEU A 493 21.89 -3.44 -17.80
C LEU A 493 21.90 -1.92 -17.74
N GLU A 494 20.99 -1.34 -16.98
CA GLU A 494 21.06 0.08 -16.67
C GLU A 494 22.38 0.34 -15.95
N LYS A 495 23.12 1.39 -16.36
CA LYS A 495 24.43 1.70 -15.79
C LYS A 495 24.42 1.79 -14.27
N GLY A 496 23.32 2.26 -13.68
CA GLY A 496 23.15 2.33 -12.22
C GLY A 496 23.03 0.97 -11.52
N SER A 497 22.46 -0.04 -12.18
CA SER A 497 22.27 -1.37 -11.58
C SER A 497 23.58 -2.11 -11.33
N LEU A 498 24.58 -1.99 -12.24
CA LEU A 498 25.91 -2.57 -12.04
C LEU A 498 26.67 -1.87 -10.90
N GLN A 499 26.62 -0.55 -10.85
CA GLN A 499 27.25 0.20 -9.77
C GLN A 499 26.68 -0.19 -8.40
N ASN A 500 25.36 -0.29 -8.29
CA ASN A 500 24.69 -0.73 -7.09
C ASN A 500 25.08 -2.15 -6.69
N LEU A 501 25.28 -3.07 -7.67
CA LEU A 501 25.73 -4.44 -7.39
C LEU A 501 27.11 -4.45 -6.73
N PHE A 502 28.09 -3.75 -7.31
CA PHE A 502 29.45 -3.69 -6.75
C PHE A 502 29.47 -3.05 -5.36
N LEU A 503 28.71 -1.98 -5.17
CA LEU A 503 28.58 -1.32 -3.86
C LEU A 503 27.91 -2.24 -2.84
N ALA A 504 26.83 -2.94 -3.22
CA ALA A 504 26.16 -3.89 -2.34
C ALA A 504 27.09 -5.04 -1.93
N ASP A 505 27.91 -5.57 -2.85
CA ASP A 505 28.91 -6.59 -2.51
C ASP A 505 29.95 -6.08 -1.53
N LYS A 506 30.49 -4.89 -1.75
CA LYS A 506 31.48 -4.25 -0.85
C LYS A 506 30.89 -4.02 0.53
N PHE A 507 29.69 -3.47 0.63
CA PHE A 507 29.05 -3.20 1.91
C PHE A 507 28.59 -4.48 2.61
N SER A 508 28.21 -5.53 1.87
CA SER A 508 27.90 -6.84 2.44
C SER A 508 29.11 -7.48 3.11
N GLN A 509 30.29 -7.39 2.49
CA GLN A 509 31.56 -7.90 3.08
C GLN A 509 31.90 -7.18 4.39
N ASN A 510 31.62 -5.88 4.46
CA ASN A 510 31.88 -5.04 5.64
C ASN A 510 30.74 -5.05 6.66
N LYS A 511 29.63 -5.75 6.40
CA LYS A 511 28.38 -5.75 7.20
C LYS A 511 27.84 -4.33 7.45
N ASP A 512 28.00 -3.43 6.49
CA ASP A 512 27.52 -2.05 6.57
C ASP A 512 26.02 -1.97 6.23
N ILE A 513 25.20 -2.16 7.26
CA ILE A 513 23.74 -2.21 7.19
C ILE A 513 23.15 -0.92 6.61
N PHE A 514 23.68 0.23 7.03
CA PHE A 514 23.19 1.54 6.61
C PHE A 514 23.27 1.71 5.09
N ASN A 515 24.49 1.56 4.54
CA ASN A 515 24.70 1.74 3.10
C ASN A 515 23.98 0.66 2.26
N LEU A 516 23.81 -0.55 2.78
CA LEU A 516 23.07 -1.59 2.10
C LEU A 516 21.56 -1.30 2.05
N LEU A 517 20.96 -0.81 3.15
CA LEU A 517 19.55 -0.39 3.15
C LEU A 517 19.33 0.86 2.29
N GLU A 518 20.30 1.77 2.23
CA GLU A 518 20.25 2.90 1.31
C GLU A 518 20.16 2.43 -0.15
N ILE A 519 21.02 1.48 -0.56
CA ILE A 519 20.95 0.87 -1.89
C ILE A 519 19.61 0.17 -2.10
N PHE A 520 19.14 -0.57 -1.11
CA PHE A 520 17.85 -1.24 -1.14
C PHE A 520 16.70 -0.25 -1.42
N PHE A 521 16.62 0.85 -0.68
CA PHE A 521 15.57 1.86 -0.88
C PHE A 521 15.72 2.63 -2.20
N ARG A 522 16.93 2.89 -2.67
CA ARG A 522 17.17 3.49 -4.00
C ARG A 522 16.65 2.60 -5.13
N ILE A 523 16.78 1.28 -5.02
CA ILE A 523 16.22 0.33 -6.00
C ILE A 523 14.70 0.47 -6.07
N PHE A 524 14.03 0.74 -4.94
CA PHE A 524 12.57 0.88 -4.85
C PHE A 524 12.04 2.30 -5.01
N SER A 525 12.88 3.32 -5.16
CA SER A 525 12.48 4.73 -5.02
C SER A 525 11.32 5.18 -5.91
N ASN A 526 11.04 4.52 -7.04
CA ASN A 526 9.91 4.84 -7.92
C ASN A 526 9.38 3.61 -8.68
N ARG A 527 9.63 2.41 -8.18
CA ARG A 527 9.29 1.17 -8.87
C ARG A 527 8.75 0.13 -7.93
N ASP A 528 7.81 -0.66 -8.43
CA ASP A 528 7.32 -1.84 -7.75
C ASP A 528 8.31 -3.01 -7.86
N PHE A 529 8.22 -3.95 -6.90
CA PHE A 529 9.03 -5.16 -6.89
C PHE A 529 8.93 -5.97 -8.20
N GLU A 530 7.77 -5.98 -8.83
CA GLU A 530 7.52 -6.68 -10.08
C GLU A 530 8.25 -6.05 -11.28
N GLU A 531 8.53 -4.76 -11.22
CA GLU A 531 9.22 -3.98 -12.25
C GLU A 531 10.74 -4.10 -12.18
N LEU A 532 11.26 -4.69 -11.10
CA LEU A 532 12.69 -4.88 -10.92
C LEU A 532 13.25 -5.88 -11.93
N SER A 533 14.40 -5.56 -12.50
CA SER A 533 15.16 -6.46 -13.35
C SER A 533 15.65 -7.70 -12.58
N LEU A 534 16.10 -8.73 -13.29
CA LEU A 534 16.67 -9.93 -12.68
C LEU A 534 17.81 -9.61 -11.70
N LEU A 535 18.71 -8.71 -12.10
CA LEU A 535 19.86 -8.31 -11.29
C LEU A 535 19.45 -7.56 -10.04
N GLU A 536 18.47 -6.66 -10.13
CA GLU A 536 17.95 -5.93 -8.99
C GLU A 536 17.22 -6.85 -8.00
N ASN A 537 16.42 -7.80 -8.50
CA ASN A 537 15.83 -8.85 -7.65
C ASN A 537 16.91 -9.65 -6.90
N TYR A 538 17.98 -10.04 -7.60
CA TYR A 538 19.12 -10.73 -6.97
C TYR A 538 19.76 -9.88 -5.87
N GLN A 539 19.99 -8.58 -6.13
CA GLN A 539 20.57 -7.65 -5.15
C GLN A 539 19.69 -7.50 -3.92
N VAL A 540 18.39 -7.28 -4.11
CA VAL A 540 17.41 -7.17 -3.02
C VAL A 540 17.42 -8.42 -2.15
N LEU A 541 17.35 -9.60 -2.74
CA LEU A 541 17.38 -10.87 -2.02
C LEU A 541 18.71 -11.07 -1.27
N LYS A 542 19.83 -10.75 -1.91
CA LYS A 542 21.16 -10.84 -1.29
C LYS A 542 21.29 -9.91 -0.09
N ILE A 543 20.82 -8.66 -0.20
CA ILE A 543 20.82 -7.70 0.90
C ILE A 543 20.02 -8.25 2.09
N LEU A 544 18.80 -8.73 1.88
CA LEU A 544 17.96 -9.28 2.94
C LEU A 544 18.61 -10.49 3.63
N LYS A 545 19.24 -11.38 2.86
CA LYS A 545 19.94 -12.55 3.38
C LYS A 545 21.18 -12.16 4.20
N THR A 546 21.93 -11.14 3.76
CA THR A 546 23.10 -10.62 4.49
C THR A 546 22.72 -10.07 5.86
N PHE A 547 21.54 -9.49 6.00
CA PHE A 547 21.04 -8.96 7.27
C PHE A 547 20.39 -9.97 8.19
N GLY A 548 20.21 -11.22 7.75
CA GLY A 548 19.43 -12.21 8.49
C GLY A 548 17.94 -11.87 8.54
N LEU A 549 17.45 -11.07 7.58
CA LEU A 549 16.03 -10.74 7.43
C LEU A 549 15.29 -11.88 6.69
N ASP A 550 15.45 -13.11 7.20
CA ASP A 550 15.01 -14.32 6.52
C ASP A 550 13.51 -14.36 6.24
N ASN A 551 12.70 -13.78 7.11
CA ASN A 551 11.25 -13.69 6.91
C ASN A 551 10.90 -12.83 5.68
N TYR A 552 11.54 -11.66 5.52
CA TYR A 552 11.34 -10.79 4.36
C TYR A 552 11.91 -11.42 3.10
N TYR A 553 13.07 -12.04 3.20
CA TYR A 553 13.68 -12.81 2.14
C TYR A 553 12.71 -13.86 1.61
N LYS A 554 12.18 -14.72 2.49
CA LYS A 554 11.21 -15.77 2.12
C LYS A 554 9.95 -15.20 1.48
N ARG A 555 9.35 -14.16 2.04
CA ARG A 555 8.13 -13.51 1.50
C ARG A 555 8.36 -12.91 0.11
N LEU A 556 9.53 -12.32 -0.16
CA LEU A 556 9.85 -11.81 -1.50
C LEU A 556 10.14 -12.94 -2.50
N LEU A 557 10.77 -14.04 -2.08
CA LEU A 557 10.88 -15.23 -2.93
C LEU A 557 9.51 -15.75 -3.35
N GLU A 558 8.56 -15.81 -2.42
CA GLU A 558 7.19 -16.22 -2.71
C GLU A 558 6.52 -15.31 -3.76
N ASN A 559 6.74 -14.00 -3.69
CA ASN A 559 6.24 -13.07 -4.70
C ASN A 559 6.84 -13.33 -6.10
N ILE A 560 8.12 -13.69 -6.19
CA ILE A 560 8.76 -14.07 -7.47
C ILE A 560 8.15 -15.36 -8.04
N LEU A 561 7.80 -16.29 -7.17
CA LEU A 561 7.28 -17.58 -7.57
C LEU A 561 5.78 -17.56 -7.98
N GLN A 562 5.06 -16.50 -7.64
CA GLN A 562 3.65 -16.29 -8.01
C GLN A 562 3.49 -15.73 -9.43
#